data_7cf7a40fcb4335660e10886b359ab762
#
_entry.id   7cf7a40fcb4335660e10886b359ab762
#
_cell.length_a   1.000
_cell.length_b   1.000
_cell.length_c   1.000
_cell.angle_alpha   90.00
_cell.angle_beta   90.00
_cell.angle_gamma   90.00
#
_symmetry.space_group_name_H-M   'P 1'
#
loop_
_entity.id
_entity.type
_entity.pdbx_description
1 polymer ?
#
loop_
_entity_poly.entity_id
_entity_poly.type
_entity_poly.pdbx_seq_one_letter_code
_entity_poly.pdbx_strand_id
1 'polypeptide(L)'
;MRFSYVVLCASVGLAGCGYDNDGPAYPNTVVASVGLTLSPDAVMTSAGDTRTVTAVVTDANQSVVPSPSLAWTSDDPAVATVVGTGSTATITAVEDGVATITASAGSVQGTATVLVRRAVASVVVTSPVPVVTLGSTAQLVTTGLDARGNPLSGLTGFTFTSSNPGSVIVSNTGVVTAIFAFPALPSAIITATLTKDGVTASDTAGISTRSPANFDHAALMLSDLVKPNPVPTAGAGVAFFFRTGDRINYTITWSALSGPAVEAHLHGPGDTTDVAGTLVDLPIGAQATSFGALNGSFGAADIRPQGGRPAISLDSLVKLLAPGKVYVDLHTSAFPAGEIRGQVEGPFR
;
A
#
# COMPACT_ATOMS: atom_id res chain seq x y z
N MET A 1 -12.92 19.21 -27.78
CA MET A 1 -13.97 18.61 -28.66
C MET A 1 -15.24 18.49 -27.83
N ARG A 2 -16.28 19.22 -28.20
CA ARG A 2 -17.60 19.16 -27.53
C ARG A 2 -18.36 17.99 -28.14
N PHE A 3 -18.63 16.94 -27.39
CA PHE A 3 -19.55 15.89 -27.78
C PHE A 3 -20.95 16.27 -27.28
N SER A 4 -21.85 16.58 -28.19
CA SER A 4 -23.29 16.68 -27.91
C SER A 4 -23.87 15.27 -27.97
N TYR A 5 -24.40 14.80 -26.88
CA TYR A 5 -25.15 13.54 -26.87
C TYR A 5 -26.61 13.82 -27.19
N VAL A 6 -27.13 13.17 -28.22
CA VAL A 6 -28.54 13.21 -28.63
C VAL A 6 -29.31 12.20 -27.79
N VAL A 7 -30.31 12.67 -27.07
CA VAL A 7 -31.26 11.84 -26.33
C VAL A 7 -32.31 11.29 -27.30
N LEU A 8 -32.43 9.96 -27.34
CA LEU A 8 -33.42 9.26 -28.15
C LEU A 8 -34.78 9.30 -27.44
N CYS A 9 -35.77 10.01 -28.01
CA CYS A 9 -37.16 10.02 -27.54
C CYS A 9 -37.91 8.80 -28.09
N ALA A 10 -38.47 7.95 -27.21
CA ALA A 10 -39.41 6.92 -27.61
C ALA A 10 -40.83 7.54 -27.65
N SER A 11 -41.42 7.64 -28.82
CA SER A 11 -42.82 8.08 -29.01
C SER A 11 -43.73 6.86 -29.19
N VAL A 12 -44.74 6.73 -28.34
CA VAL A 12 -45.88 5.80 -28.54
C VAL A 12 -47.04 6.59 -29.13
N GLY A 13 -47.37 6.35 -30.39
CA GLY A 13 -48.50 6.94 -31.05
C GLY A 13 -49.82 6.22 -30.73
N LEU A 14 -50.84 6.95 -30.28
CA LEU A 14 -52.24 6.52 -30.24
C LEU A 14 -53.06 7.36 -31.20
N ALA A 15 -53.59 6.72 -32.27
CA ALA A 15 -54.58 7.31 -33.17
C ALA A 15 -55.96 7.32 -32.50
N GLY A 16 -56.51 8.50 -32.26
CA GLY A 16 -57.88 8.69 -31.77
C GLY A 16 -58.71 9.52 -32.71
N CYS A 17 -59.88 9.02 -33.08
CA CYS A 17 -60.87 9.64 -33.97
C CYS A 17 -61.39 10.97 -33.43
N GLY A 18 -61.59 11.91 -34.36
CA GLY A 18 -62.03 13.27 -34.07
C GLY A 18 -63.45 13.39 -33.53
N TYR A 19 -63.67 14.42 -32.72
CA TYR A 19 -64.92 15.11 -32.47
C TYR A 19 -64.62 16.61 -32.45
N ASP A 20 -65.15 17.33 -33.45
CA ASP A 20 -65.13 18.79 -33.44
C ASP A 20 -66.07 19.28 -32.36
N ASN A 21 -65.60 19.95 -31.33
CA ASN A 21 -66.30 20.65 -30.37
C ASN A 21 -65.62 22.01 -30.13
N ASP A 22 -66.22 23.10 -30.75
CA ASP A 22 -65.81 24.50 -30.60
C ASP A 22 -65.99 25.05 -29.20
N GLY A 23 -65.58 24.36 -28.18
CA GLY A 23 -65.37 24.90 -26.82
C GLY A 23 -63.96 25.49 -26.73
N PRO A 24 -63.67 26.40 -25.76
CA PRO A 24 -62.35 26.89 -25.55
C PRO A 24 -61.43 25.69 -25.32
N ALA A 25 -60.40 25.56 -26.17
CA ALA A 25 -59.43 24.47 -26.08
C ALA A 25 -58.82 24.47 -24.69
N TYR A 26 -59.26 23.57 -23.83
CA TYR A 26 -58.52 23.28 -22.61
C TYR A 26 -57.14 22.79 -23.05
N PRO A 27 -56.08 23.40 -22.57
CA PRO A 27 -54.74 22.93 -22.96
C PRO A 27 -54.68 21.43 -22.65
N ASN A 28 -54.38 20.65 -23.69
CA ASN A 28 -54.19 19.21 -23.52
C ASN A 28 -52.98 19.01 -22.55
N THR A 29 -53.28 18.85 -21.29
CA THR A 29 -52.29 18.68 -20.23
C THR A 29 -51.78 17.24 -20.12
N VAL A 30 -52.21 16.37 -21.06
CA VAL A 30 -51.72 14.98 -21.09
C VAL A 30 -50.26 14.99 -21.53
N VAL A 31 -49.37 14.61 -20.61
CA VAL A 31 -47.96 14.51 -20.88
C VAL A 31 -47.73 13.46 -21.96
N ALA A 32 -46.97 13.81 -22.99
CA ALA A 32 -46.57 12.93 -24.07
C ALA A 32 -45.05 12.59 -24.03
N SER A 33 -44.20 13.51 -23.54
CA SER A 33 -42.78 13.21 -23.41
C SER A 33 -42.13 13.95 -22.22
N VAL A 34 -41.05 13.38 -21.71
CA VAL A 34 -40.14 13.99 -20.73
C VAL A 34 -38.75 13.92 -21.31
N GLY A 35 -38.12 15.06 -21.63
CA GLY A 35 -36.73 15.16 -22.06
C GLY A 35 -35.86 15.67 -20.94
N LEU A 36 -34.69 15.04 -20.71
CA LEU A 36 -33.77 15.45 -19.67
C LEU A 36 -32.48 16.03 -20.26
N THR A 37 -31.96 17.10 -19.63
CA THR A 37 -30.70 17.73 -19.97
C THR A 37 -29.86 17.89 -18.71
N LEU A 38 -28.58 17.47 -18.79
CA LEU A 38 -27.59 17.59 -17.73
C LEU A 38 -26.71 18.82 -17.95
N SER A 39 -26.37 19.52 -16.87
CA SER A 39 -25.42 20.63 -16.88
C SER A 39 -24.49 20.54 -15.65
N PRO A 40 -23.14 20.70 -15.84
CA PRO A 40 -22.44 21.00 -17.11
C PRO A 40 -22.24 19.78 -18.03
N ASP A 41 -22.13 18.57 -17.51
CA ASP A 41 -21.95 17.32 -18.26
C ASP A 41 -22.38 16.12 -17.40
N ALA A 42 -22.22 14.89 -17.92
CA ALA A 42 -22.64 13.66 -17.24
C ALA A 42 -21.56 13.05 -16.33
N VAL A 43 -20.31 13.59 -16.32
CA VAL A 43 -19.20 12.99 -15.57
C VAL A 43 -18.93 13.77 -14.29
N MET A 44 -18.83 13.05 -13.18
CA MET A 44 -18.49 13.57 -11.85
C MET A 44 -17.22 12.87 -11.34
N THR A 45 -16.27 13.63 -10.80
CA THR A 45 -14.92 13.14 -10.49
C THR A 45 -14.61 13.09 -9.00
N SER A 46 -15.52 13.52 -8.15
CA SER A 46 -15.40 13.47 -6.69
C SER A 46 -16.72 13.14 -6.03
N ALA A 47 -16.70 12.47 -4.90
CA ALA A 47 -17.90 12.33 -4.06
C ALA A 47 -18.37 13.71 -3.60
N GLY A 48 -19.70 13.94 -3.64
CA GLY A 48 -20.30 15.24 -3.38
C GLY A 48 -20.24 16.20 -4.57
N ASP A 49 -19.72 15.83 -5.73
CA ASP A 49 -19.93 16.60 -6.98
C ASP A 49 -21.42 16.64 -7.32
N THR A 50 -21.85 17.77 -7.83
CA THR A 50 -23.27 17.94 -8.17
C THR A 50 -23.45 18.28 -9.65
N ARG A 51 -24.58 17.84 -10.21
CA ARG A 51 -25.08 18.21 -11.53
C ARG A 51 -26.53 18.64 -11.41
N THR A 52 -26.89 19.66 -12.18
CA THR A 52 -28.29 20.00 -12.36
C THR A 52 -28.87 19.24 -13.54
N VAL A 53 -29.96 18.55 -13.34
CA VAL A 53 -30.78 17.97 -14.39
C VAL A 53 -32.05 18.80 -14.57
N THR A 54 -32.34 19.17 -15.81
CA THR A 54 -33.54 19.91 -16.19
C THR A 54 -34.41 19.03 -17.06
N ALA A 55 -35.68 18.94 -16.70
CA ALA A 55 -36.70 18.25 -17.48
C ALA A 55 -37.53 19.24 -18.32
N VAL A 56 -37.73 18.93 -19.58
CA VAL A 56 -38.70 19.56 -20.46
C VAL A 56 -39.82 18.55 -20.68
N VAL A 57 -40.99 18.90 -20.24
CA VAL A 57 -42.22 18.06 -20.39
C VAL A 57 -43.05 18.65 -21.46
N THR A 58 -43.50 17.84 -22.46
CA THR A 58 -44.34 18.29 -23.54
C THR A 58 -45.60 17.45 -23.64
N ASP A 59 -46.67 18.09 -24.13
CA ASP A 59 -47.93 17.43 -24.51
C ASP A 59 -47.84 16.80 -25.93
N ALA A 60 -48.93 16.20 -26.40
CA ALA A 60 -49.03 15.58 -27.71
C ALA A 60 -48.85 16.56 -28.90
N ASN A 61 -49.02 17.86 -28.68
CA ASN A 61 -48.80 18.91 -29.64
C ASN A 61 -47.38 19.52 -29.57
N GLN A 62 -46.47 18.91 -28.77
CA GLN A 62 -45.14 19.41 -28.49
C GLN A 62 -45.11 20.76 -27.74
N SER A 63 -46.21 21.17 -27.14
CA SER A 63 -46.26 22.36 -26.29
C SER A 63 -45.71 22.03 -24.89
N VAL A 64 -44.91 22.96 -24.35
CA VAL A 64 -44.30 22.75 -23.02
C VAL A 64 -45.39 22.82 -21.94
N VAL A 65 -45.48 21.80 -21.11
CA VAL A 65 -46.35 21.74 -19.94
C VAL A 65 -45.71 22.59 -18.82
N PRO A 66 -46.34 23.70 -18.43
CA PRO A 66 -45.78 24.54 -17.37
C PRO A 66 -45.93 23.86 -16.00
N SER A 67 -44.91 23.98 -15.16
CA SER A 67 -44.89 23.49 -13.76
C SER A 67 -45.30 22.01 -13.62
N PRO A 68 -44.65 21.06 -14.34
CA PRO A 68 -45.01 19.66 -14.24
C PRO A 68 -44.69 19.11 -12.84
N SER A 69 -45.55 18.22 -12.33
CA SER A 69 -45.23 17.42 -11.16
C SER A 69 -44.39 16.22 -11.60
N LEU A 70 -43.13 16.19 -11.21
CA LEU A 70 -42.19 15.10 -11.54
C LEU A 70 -41.74 14.38 -10.29
N ALA A 71 -41.70 13.05 -10.35
CA ALA A 71 -41.00 12.22 -9.40
C ALA A 71 -39.61 11.89 -9.93
N TRP A 72 -38.59 12.13 -9.13
CA TRP A 72 -37.18 11.91 -9.48
C TRP A 72 -36.66 10.69 -8.75
N THR A 73 -35.99 9.78 -9.47
CA THR A 73 -35.38 8.57 -8.90
C THR A 73 -34.04 8.30 -9.55
N SER A 74 -33.15 7.67 -8.79
CA SER A 74 -31.91 7.04 -9.29
C SER A 74 -32.07 5.52 -9.22
N ASP A 75 -31.61 4.80 -10.23
CA ASP A 75 -31.59 3.32 -10.22
C ASP A 75 -30.49 2.78 -9.31
N ASP A 76 -29.43 3.58 -9.07
CA ASP A 76 -28.35 3.24 -8.12
C ASP A 76 -28.00 4.44 -7.21
N PRO A 77 -28.70 4.62 -6.08
CA PRO A 77 -28.40 5.68 -5.12
C PRO A 77 -27.04 5.54 -4.42
N ALA A 78 -26.40 4.36 -4.47
CA ALA A 78 -25.05 4.16 -3.97
C ALA A 78 -24.00 4.80 -4.88
N VAL A 79 -24.29 4.97 -6.18
CA VAL A 79 -23.46 5.65 -7.15
C VAL A 79 -23.77 7.14 -7.21
N ALA A 80 -25.06 7.49 -7.38
CA ALA A 80 -25.52 8.88 -7.41
C ALA A 80 -26.93 9.02 -6.87
N THR A 81 -27.14 10.01 -6.03
CA THR A 81 -28.48 10.39 -5.51
C THR A 81 -29.06 11.51 -6.35
N VAL A 82 -30.41 11.63 -6.35
CA VAL A 82 -31.10 12.73 -6.98
C VAL A 82 -32.16 13.31 -6.05
N VAL A 83 -32.20 14.63 -5.94
CA VAL A 83 -33.22 15.37 -5.18
C VAL A 83 -33.72 16.54 -6.03
N GLY A 84 -35.01 16.63 -6.23
CA GLY A 84 -35.59 17.71 -7.01
C GLY A 84 -37.09 17.86 -6.86
N THR A 85 -37.59 19.00 -7.32
CA THR A 85 -39.00 19.33 -7.36
C THR A 85 -39.34 20.04 -8.67
N GLY A 86 -40.49 19.71 -9.25
CA GLY A 86 -40.84 20.27 -10.56
C GLY A 86 -39.87 19.88 -11.64
N SER A 87 -39.52 20.80 -12.52
CA SER A 87 -38.71 20.57 -13.72
C SER A 87 -37.17 20.51 -13.48
N THR A 88 -36.70 20.66 -12.26
CA THR A 88 -35.25 20.62 -11.96
C THR A 88 -34.96 19.71 -10.79
N ALA A 89 -33.82 19.04 -10.89
CA ALA A 89 -33.26 18.26 -9.78
C ALA A 89 -31.74 18.42 -9.70
N THR A 90 -31.22 18.17 -8.52
CA THR A 90 -29.79 18.08 -8.26
C THR A 90 -29.38 16.62 -8.10
N ILE A 91 -28.42 16.19 -8.89
CA ILE A 91 -27.78 14.89 -8.79
C ILE A 91 -26.50 15.08 -7.97
N THR A 92 -26.25 14.21 -7.01
CA THR A 92 -25.03 14.23 -6.17
C THR A 92 -24.29 12.91 -6.30
N ALA A 93 -23.00 12.96 -6.65
CA ALA A 93 -22.11 11.80 -6.74
C ALA A 93 -21.86 11.21 -5.34
N VAL A 94 -21.78 9.87 -5.26
CA VAL A 94 -21.52 9.12 -4.03
C VAL A 94 -20.27 8.24 -4.22
N GLU A 95 -20.32 7.26 -5.14
CA GLU A 95 -19.24 6.28 -5.37
C GLU A 95 -19.06 6.03 -6.87
N ASP A 96 -17.93 5.42 -7.26
CA ASP A 96 -17.63 5.09 -8.66
C ASP A 96 -18.73 4.18 -9.26
N GLY A 97 -19.17 4.50 -10.46
CA GLY A 97 -20.16 3.72 -11.18
C GLY A 97 -20.97 4.52 -12.19
N VAL A 98 -22.03 3.92 -12.67
CA VAL A 98 -23.00 4.52 -13.60
C VAL A 98 -24.38 4.47 -12.96
N ALA A 99 -25.08 5.58 -12.94
CA ALA A 99 -26.47 5.64 -12.48
C ALA A 99 -27.38 6.25 -13.55
N THR A 100 -28.60 5.73 -13.66
CA THR A 100 -29.65 6.28 -14.50
C THR A 100 -30.62 7.08 -13.64
N ILE A 101 -30.72 8.36 -13.95
CA ILE A 101 -31.68 9.28 -13.31
C ILE A 101 -32.96 9.29 -14.14
N THR A 102 -34.08 9.04 -13.50
CA THR A 102 -35.42 9.00 -14.12
C THR A 102 -36.28 10.12 -13.56
N ALA A 103 -36.89 10.87 -14.45
CA ALA A 103 -38.01 11.79 -14.12
C ALA A 103 -39.33 11.22 -14.66
N SER A 104 -40.31 11.06 -13.79
CA SER A 104 -41.61 10.46 -14.12
C SER A 104 -42.75 11.47 -13.96
N ALA A 105 -43.50 11.66 -15.02
CA ALA A 105 -44.77 12.38 -15.02
C ALA A 105 -45.91 11.37 -15.23
N GLY A 106 -46.39 10.77 -14.13
CA GLY A 106 -47.27 9.63 -14.20
C GLY A 106 -46.60 8.41 -14.83
N SER A 107 -47.15 7.94 -15.97
CA SER A 107 -46.56 6.79 -16.71
C SER A 107 -45.52 7.20 -17.76
N VAL A 108 -45.35 8.49 -18.04
CA VAL A 108 -44.37 8.98 -19.01
C VAL A 108 -43.06 9.30 -18.30
N GLN A 109 -41.94 8.77 -18.81
CA GLN A 109 -40.65 8.88 -18.18
C GLN A 109 -39.61 9.44 -19.16
N GLY A 110 -38.66 10.18 -18.61
CA GLY A 110 -37.44 10.56 -19.27
C GLY A 110 -36.23 10.10 -18.44
N THR A 111 -35.15 9.72 -19.08
CA THR A 111 -33.96 9.22 -18.42
C THR A 111 -32.70 9.98 -18.82
N ALA A 112 -31.75 10.09 -17.91
CA ALA A 112 -30.40 10.60 -18.17
C ALA A 112 -29.38 9.74 -17.40
N THR A 113 -28.29 9.37 -18.05
CA THR A 113 -27.23 8.58 -17.44
C THR A 113 -26.14 9.51 -16.93
N VAL A 114 -25.66 9.27 -15.71
CA VAL A 114 -24.48 9.92 -15.12
C VAL A 114 -23.40 8.89 -14.86
N LEU A 115 -22.14 9.31 -15.03
CA LEU A 115 -20.94 8.54 -14.73
C LEU A 115 -20.23 9.21 -13.56
N VAL A 116 -20.09 8.49 -12.46
CA VAL A 116 -19.20 8.86 -11.37
C VAL A 116 -17.88 8.09 -11.55
N ARG A 117 -16.79 8.82 -11.74
CA ARG A 117 -15.45 8.27 -11.92
C ARG A 117 -14.49 9.11 -11.09
N ARG A 118 -14.40 8.75 -9.82
CA ARG A 118 -13.62 9.50 -8.84
C ARG A 118 -12.13 9.37 -9.14
N ALA A 119 -11.49 10.50 -9.42
CA ALA A 119 -10.06 10.56 -9.71
C ALA A 119 -9.26 10.70 -8.39
N VAL A 120 -8.07 10.10 -8.35
CA VAL A 120 -7.13 10.39 -7.25
C VAL A 120 -6.59 11.80 -7.44
N ALA A 121 -6.65 12.61 -6.38
CA ALA A 121 -6.04 13.95 -6.34
C ALA A 121 -4.86 14.02 -5.38
N SER A 122 -4.90 13.24 -4.30
CA SER A 122 -3.80 13.12 -3.36
C SER A 122 -3.72 11.72 -2.76
N VAL A 123 -2.56 11.39 -2.22
CA VAL A 123 -2.31 10.21 -1.39
C VAL A 123 -1.97 10.68 0.01
N VAL A 124 -2.34 9.93 1.00
CA VAL A 124 -1.87 10.08 2.38
C VAL A 124 -1.21 8.77 2.79
N VAL A 125 0.04 8.83 3.23
CA VAL A 125 0.76 7.71 3.81
C VAL A 125 1.19 8.02 5.23
N THR A 126 0.92 7.10 6.15
CA THR A 126 1.31 7.22 7.56
C THR A 126 1.93 5.93 8.07
N SER A 127 2.82 6.07 9.03
CA SER A 127 3.33 4.94 9.80
C SER A 127 2.82 5.02 11.23
N PRO A 128 2.00 4.05 11.69
CA PRO A 128 1.62 3.95 13.10
C PRO A 128 2.83 3.71 14.03
N VAL A 129 3.95 3.20 13.46
CA VAL A 129 5.21 2.96 14.15
C VAL A 129 6.33 3.66 13.39
N PRO A 130 6.58 4.98 13.64
CA PRO A 130 7.60 5.74 12.92
C PRO A 130 9.04 5.38 13.33
N VAL A 131 9.22 4.67 14.44
CA VAL A 131 10.53 4.16 14.90
C VAL A 131 10.48 2.64 14.93
N VAL A 132 11.15 1.98 13.98
CA VAL A 132 11.15 0.52 13.82
C VAL A 132 12.43 -0.07 14.41
N THR A 133 12.29 -1.08 15.26
CA THR A 133 13.44 -1.82 15.80
C THR A 133 14.06 -2.68 14.71
N LEU A 134 15.39 -2.79 14.68
CA LEU A 134 16.11 -3.67 13.75
C LEU A 134 15.54 -5.09 13.75
N GLY A 135 15.38 -5.65 12.56
CA GLY A 135 14.77 -6.96 12.33
C GLY A 135 13.25 -7.00 12.51
N SER A 136 12.63 -5.89 12.90
CA SER A 136 11.18 -5.78 13.03
C SER A 136 10.56 -5.10 11.82
N THR A 137 9.25 -5.24 11.68
CA THR A 137 8.47 -4.66 10.60
C THR A 137 7.39 -3.72 11.12
N ALA A 138 6.94 -2.81 10.25
CA ALA A 138 5.73 -2.01 10.47
C ALA A 138 4.94 -1.89 9.17
N GLN A 139 3.62 -1.94 9.27
CA GLN A 139 2.72 -1.75 8.14
C GLN A 139 2.42 -0.26 7.97
N LEU A 140 2.64 0.28 6.77
CA LEU A 140 2.17 1.61 6.41
C LEU A 140 0.67 1.60 6.13
N VAL A 141 0.01 2.69 6.47
CA VAL A 141 -1.39 2.96 6.12
C VAL A 141 -1.39 3.96 4.97
N THR A 142 -2.03 3.59 3.86
CA THR A 142 -2.14 4.42 2.66
C THR A 142 -3.59 4.65 2.29
N THR A 143 -3.92 5.89 1.92
CA THR A 143 -5.27 6.28 1.48
C THR A 143 -5.13 7.20 0.28
N GLY A 144 -5.84 6.91 -0.80
CA GLY A 144 -6.03 7.86 -1.91
C GLY A 144 -7.26 8.72 -1.64
N LEU A 145 -7.18 10.00 -1.96
CA LEU A 145 -8.27 10.95 -1.77
C LEU A 145 -8.63 11.58 -3.11
N ASP A 146 -9.91 11.87 -3.32
CA ASP A 146 -10.38 12.67 -4.44
C ASP A 146 -10.12 14.18 -4.23
N ALA A 147 -10.48 15.02 -5.20
CA ALA A 147 -10.23 16.45 -5.15
C ALA A 147 -10.98 17.20 -4.02
N ARG A 148 -11.98 16.54 -3.40
CA ARG A 148 -12.69 17.07 -2.22
C ARG A 148 -12.18 16.50 -0.91
N GLY A 149 -11.14 15.65 -0.97
CA GLY A 149 -10.55 15.01 0.22
C GLY A 149 -11.33 13.78 0.71
N ASN A 150 -12.26 13.23 -0.09
CA ASN A 150 -12.96 12.02 0.30
C ASN A 150 -12.11 10.78 -0.03
N PRO A 151 -12.05 9.78 0.87
CA PRO A 151 -11.34 8.55 0.61
C PRO A 151 -11.90 7.80 -0.61
N LEU A 152 -11.00 7.27 -1.42
CA LEU A 152 -11.33 6.38 -2.53
C LEU A 152 -11.33 4.93 -2.03
N SER A 153 -12.41 4.20 -2.32
CA SER A 153 -12.59 2.81 -1.89
C SER A 153 -11.91 1.83 -2.85
N GLY A 154 -11.58 0.62 -2.38
CA GLY A 154 -11.13 -0.49 -3.20
C GLY A 154 -9.82 -0.25 -3.97
N LEU A 155 -8.99 0.69 -3.53
CA LEU A 155 -7.74 1.01 -4.21
C LEU A 155 -6.72 -0.11 -4.10
N THR A 156 -6.12 -0.44 -5.23
CA THR A 156 -4.98 -1.34 -5.37
C THR A 156 -3.90 -0.66 -6.20
N GLY A 157 -2.69 -1.25 -6.23
CA GLY A 157 -1.63 -0.76 -7.11
C GLY A 157 -0.81 0.40 -6.54
N PHE A 158 -0.81 0.60 -5.21
CA PHE A 158 0.21 1.43 -4.59
C PHE A 158 1.60 0.86 -4.86
N THR A 159 2.53 1.73 -5.18
CA THR A 159 3.95 1.41 -5.28
C THR A 159 4.71 2.15 -4.17
N PHE A 160 5.77 1.52 -3.66
CA PHE A 160 6.54 2.05 -2.55
C PHE A 160 8.02 2.09 -2.88
N THR A 161 8.69 3.17 -2.47
CA THR A 161 10.15 3.30 -2.57
C THR A 161 10.73 3.83 -1.27
N SER A 162 11.95 3.39 -0.95
CA SER A 162 12.71 3.88 0.20
C SER A 162 13.85 4.78 -0.28
N SER A 163 14.04 5.92 0.35
CA SER A 163 15.19 6.81 0.09
C SER A 163 16.51 6.23 0.60
N ASN A 164 16.45 5.24 1.51
CA ASN A 164 17.61 4.57 2.08
C ASN A 164 17.34 3.05 2.23
N PRO A 165 17.33 2.29 1.12
CA PRO A 165 17.07 0.86 1.17
C PRO A 165 18.14 0.05 1.89
N GLY A 166 19.32 0.61 2.12
CA GLY A 166 20.35 0.02 2.97
C GLY A 166 20.02 0.02 4.46
N SER A 167 19.02 0.77 4.89
CA SER A 167 18.64 0.86 6.30
C SER A 167 17.17 0.48 6.54
N VAL A 168 16.29 0.83 5.63
CA VAL A 168 14.87 0.51 5.68
C VAL A 168 14.41 0.06 4.30
N ILE A 169 14.01 -1.18 4.17
CA ILE A 169 13.34 -1.68 2.97
C ILE A 169 11.83 -1.56 3.11
N VAL A 170 11.14 -1.50 1.98
CA VAL A 170 9.68 -1.51 1.93
C VAL A 170 9.21 -2.52 0.88
N SER A 171 8.22 -3.33 1.22
CA SER A 171 7.59 -4.28 0.31
C SER A 171 6.60 -3.59 -0.63
N ASN A 172 6.18 -4.30 -1.69
CA ASN A 172 5.09 -3.85 -2.57
C ASN A 172 3.72 -3.75 -1.89
N THR A 173 3.58 -4.27 -0.66
CA THR A 173 2.38 -4.16 0.15
C THR A 173 2.48 -3.09 1.24
N GLY A 174 3.57 -2.31 1.25
CA GLY A 174 3.78 -1.22 2.22
C GLY A 174 4.25 -1.69 3.60
N VAL A 175 4.81 -2.91 3.71
CA VAL A 175 5.49 -3.36 4.94
C VAL A 175 6.92 -2.83 4.91
N VAL A 176 7.27 -2.00 5.87
CA VAL A 176 8.65 -1.54 6.09
C VAL A 176 9.38 -2.50 7.04
N THR A 177 10.66 -2.74 6.77
CA THR A 177 11.55 -3.54 7.62
C THR A 177 12.83 -2.76 7.90
N ALA A 178 13.19 -2.63 9.18
CA ALA A 178 14.45 -2.02 9.57
C ALA A 178 15.58 -3.06 9.47
N ILE A 179 16.61 -2.80 8.64
CA ILE A 179 17.68 -3.73 8.36
C ILE A 179 19.06 -3.25 8.79
N PHE A 180 19.24 -1.95 9.05
CA PHE A 180 20.53 -1.41 9.48
C PHE A 180 20.37 -0.16 10.37
N ALA A 181 21.19 -0.07 11.44
CA ALA A 181 21.20 1.08 12.37
C ALA A 181 22.57 1.23 13.08
N PHE A 182 23.66 1.47 12.34
CA PHE A 182 24.95 1.69 12.97
C PHE A 182 25.82 2.66 12.11
N PRO A 183 26.59 3.59 12.71
CA PRO A 183 26.67 4.00 14.12
C PRO A 183 25.62 5.09 14.50
N ALA A 184 24.92 5.69 13.54
CA ALA A 184 23.85 6.65 13.77
C ALA A 184 22.50 6.00 13.48
N LEU A 185 21.43 6.51 14.10
CA LEU A 185 20.06 6.07 13.80
C LEU A 185 19.68 6.48 12.37
N PRO A 186 19.89 5.66 11.34
CA PRO A 186 19.54 6.04 9.99
C PRO A 186 18.01 6.12 9.86
N SER A 187 17.58 7.10 9.11
CA SER A 187 16.18 7.26 8.72
C SER A 187 16.03 7.04 7.22
N ALA A 188 14.84 6.68 6.82
CA ALA A 188 14.44 6.63 5.43
C ALA A 188 13.13 7.37 5.25
N ILE A 189 12.97 8.01 4.11
CA ILE A 189 11.69 8.53 3.65
C ILE A 189 11.09 7.45 2.73
N ILE A 190 9.93 6.94 3.10
CA ILE A 190 9.17 6.03 2.26
C ILE A 190 8.17 6.84 1.44
N THR A 191 8.26 6.75 0.13
CA THR A 191 7.30 7.36 -0.80
C THR A 191 6.30 6.30 -1.21
N ALA A 192 5.01 6.59 -1.02
CA ALA A 192 3.90 5.82 -1.56
C ALA A 192 3.31 6.55 -2.77
N THR A 193 3.16 5.88 -3.89
CA THR A 193 2.63 6.43 -5.14
C THR A 193 1.46 5.59 -5.62
N LEU A 194 0.39 6.24 -6.05
CA LEU A 194 -0.79 5.64 -6.67
C LEU A 194 -1.05 6.28 -8.02
N THR A 195 -1.30 5.45 -9.03
CA THR A 195 -1.83 5.91 -10.32
C THR A 195 -3.21 5.31 -10.54
N LYS A 196 -4.22 6.16 -10.72
CA LYS A 196 -5.60 5.77 -11.03
C LYS A 196 -6.05 6.56 -12.26
N ASP A 197 -6.52 5.87 -13.30
CA ASP A 197 -7.06 6.48 -14.53
C ASP A 197 -6.10 7.47 -15.21
N GLY A 198 -4.79 7.19 -15.17
CA GLY A 198 -3.75 8.05 -15.73
C GLY A 198 -3.35 9.24 -14.86
N VAL A 199 -3.97 9.43 -13.71
CA VAL A 199 -3.58 10.46 -12.72
C VAL A 199 -2.71 9.82 -11.65
N THR A 200 -1.55 10.43 -11.38
CA THR A 200 -0.60 9.95 -10.37
C THR A 200 -0.52 10.93 -9.20
N ALA A 201 -0.60 10.39 -7.99
CA ALA A 201 -0.39 11.13 -6.75
C ALA A 201 0.55 10.36 -5.83
N SER A 202 1.29 11.06 -5.00
CA SER A 202 2.23 10.47 -4.03
C SER A 202 2.28 11.25 -2.73
N ASP A 203 2.74 10.57 -1.67
CA ASP A 203 3.02 11.16 -0.36
C ASP A 203 4.16 10.41 0.31
N THR A 204 4.70 10.94 1.40
CA THR A 204 5.89 10.42 2.06
C THR A 204 5.71 10.25 3.57
N ALA A 205 6.28 9.17 4.11
CA ALA A 205 6.37 8.92 5.55
C ALA A 205 7.83 8.72 5.98
N GLY A 206 8.24 9.41 7.04
CA GLY A 206 9.56 9.22 7.65
C GLY A 206 9.57 7.98 8.55
N ILE A 207 10.57 7.14 8.39
CA ILE A 207 10.83 5.96 9.24
C ILE A 207 12.22 6.10 9.81
N SER A 208 12.34 6.03 11.14
CA SER A 208 13.63 5.93 11.86
C SER A 208 13.85 4.51 12.33
N THR A 209 15.09 4.10 12.47
CA THR A 209 15.44 2.78 13.00
C THR A 209 16.03 2.91 14.40
N ARG A 210 15.90 1.87 15.21
CA ARG A 210 16.58 1.74 16.51
C ARG A 210 17.13 0.35 16.71
N SER A 211 18.22 0.23 17.47
CA SER A 211 18.74 -1.06 17.93
C SER A 211 17.75 -1.77 18.87
N PRO A 212 17.80 -3.11 18.98
CA PRO A 212 17.07 -3.84 20.03
C PRO A 212 17.43 -3.30 21.42
N ALA A 213 16.45 -3.24 22.31
CA ALA A 213 16.62 -2.59 23.62
C ALA A 213 17.60 -3.33 24.57
N ASN A 214 17.78 -4.64 24.38
CA ASN A 214 18.52 -5.50 25.32
C ASN A 214 19.47 -6.43 24.53
N PHE A 215 20.56 -5.90 24.01
CA PHE A 215 21.65 -6.73 23.50
C PHE A 215 22.87 -6.62 24.40
N ASP A 216 23.57 -7.75 24.57
CA ASP A 216 24.81 -7.80 25.37
C ASP A 216 26.05 -7.73 24.45
N HIS A 217 25.94 -8.25 23.24
CA HIS A 217 27.03 -8.37 22.27
C HIS A 217 26.56 -8.00 20.88
N ALA A 218 27.45 -7.43 20.07
CA ALA A 218 27.18 -7.09 18.69
C ALA A 218 28.38 -7.37 17.77
N ALA A 219 28.13 -7.51 16.46
CA ALA A 219 29.13 -7.61 15.43
C ALA A 219 28.77 -6.69 14.27
N LEU A 220 29.70 -5.83 13.84
CA LEU A 220 29.63 -5.17 12.55
C LEU A 220 30.20 -6.12 11.50
N MET A 221 29.40 -6.48 10.51
CA MET A 221 29.74 -7.45 9.47
C MET A 221 30.04 -6.72 8.17
N LEU A 222 31.22 -6.89 7.64
CA LEU A 222 31.67 -6.26 6.40
C LEU A 222 32.34 -7.29 5.48
N SER A 223 32.37 -7.01 4.20
CA SER A 223 32.96 -7.87 3.17
C SER A 223 34.49 -7.90 3.22
N ASP A 224 35.13 -6.83 3.69
CA ASP A 224 36.60 -6.75 3.88
C ASP A 224 37.11 -7.52 5.12
N LEU A 225 36.20 -7.90 6.03
CA LEU A 225 36.49 -8.71 7.21
C LEU A 225 36.50 -10.22 6.93
N VAL A 226 36.04 -10.67 5.76
CA VAL A 226 36.03 -12.09 5.36
C VAL A 226 37.46 -12.63 5.23
N LYS A 227 37.69 -13.83 5.75
CA LYS A 227 39.00 -14.49 5.76
C LYS A 227 38.94 -15.83 5.02
N PRO A 228 40.07 -16.28 4.39
CA PRO A 228 41.36 -15.62 4.36
C PRO A 228 41.45 -14.44 3.41
N ASN A 229 40.47 -14.26 2.49
CA ASN A 229 40.52 -13.22 1.48
C ASN A 229 39.29 -12.32 1.61
N PRO A 230 39.45 -10.99 1.72
CA PRO A 230 38.35 -10.03 1.62
C PRO A 230 37.56 -10.20 0.33
N VAL A 231 36.28 -9.93 0.39
CA VAL A 231 35.33 -10.05 -0.74
C VAL A 231 35.03 -8.65 -1.27
N PRO A 232 35.19 -8.40 -2.59
CA PRO A 232 34.97 -7.04 -3.14
C PRO A 232 33.49 -6.76 -3.43
N THR A 233 32.68 -6.73 -2.39
CA THR A 233 31.23 -6.35 -2.48
C THR A 233 30.93 -5.15 -1.58
N ALA A 234 29.74 -4.57 -1.79
CA ALA A 234 29.20 -3.52 -0.92
C ALA A 234 28.42 -4.10 0.27
N GLY A 235 28.41 -5.42 0.43
CA GLY A 235 27.69 -6.13 1.47
C GLY A 235 28.09 -5.66 2.87
N ALA A 236 27.11 -5.34 3.70
CA ALA A 236 27.28 -4.98 5.09
C ALA A 236 26.13 -5.51 5.94
N GLY A 237 26.38 -5.71 7.22
CA GLY A 237 25.36 -6.17 8.15
C GLY A 237 25.73 -5.85 9.60
N VAL A 238 24.80 -6.13 10.49
CA VAL A 238 25.03 -6.09 11.92
C VAL A 238 24.29 -7.25 12.60
N ALA A 239 24.94 -7.86 13.56
CA ALA A 239 24.36 -8.90 14.39
C ALA A 239 24.32 -8.45 15.84
N PHE A 240 23.22 -8.74 16.53
CA PHE A 240 23.04 -8.49 17.97
C PHE A 240 22.71 -9.79 18.67
N PHE A 241 23.30 -9.99 19.84
CA PHE A 241 23.08 -11.18 20.65
C PHE A 241 22.74 -10.79 22.08
N PHE A 242 21.82 -11.51 22.70
CA PHE A 242 21.50 -11.37 24.12
C PHE A 242 21.04 -12.70 24.72
N ARG A 243 21.42 -12.94 25.95
CA ARG A 243 21.03 -14.16 26.65
C ARG A 243 19.71 -14.01 27.39
N THR A 244 18.84 -15.00 27.26
CA THR A 244 17.64 -15.14 28.08
C THR A 244 17.57 -16.58 28.57
N GLY A 245 17.83 -16.78 29.87
CA GLY A 245 17.85 -18.11 30.47
C GLY A 245 18.88 -19.04 29.83
N ASP A 246 18.42 -20.12 29.27
CA ASP A 246 19.21 -21.16 28.58
C ASP A 246 19.33 -20.98 27.06
N ARG A 247 18.97 -19.80 26.54
CA ARG A 247 19.08 -19.50 25.12
C ARG A 247 19.81 -18.18 24.85
N ILE A 248 20.48 -18.12 23.73
CA ILE A 248 20.97 -16.87 23.13
C ILE A 248 20.02 -16.50 22.00
N ASN A 249 19.42 -15.33 22.11
CA ASN A 249 18.63 -14.73 21.04
C ASN A 249 19.53 -13.88 20.15
N TYR A 250 19.20 -13.83 18.86
CA TYR A 250 19.95 -13.03 17.90
C TYR A 250 19.03 -12.31 16.94
N THR A 251 19.52 -11.15 16.49
CA THR A 251 18.98 -10.39 15.34
C THR A 251 20.16 -10.10 14.43
N ILE A 252 20.08 -10.54 13.19
CA ILE A 252 21.06 -10.25 12.14
C ILE A 252 20.34 -9.50 11.04
N THR A 253 20.93 -8.39 10.60
CA THR A 253 20.41 -7.62 9.46
C THR A 253 21.53 -7.39 8.48
N TRP A 254 21.18 -7.30 7.18
CA TRP A 254 22.16 -7.10 6.12
C TRP A 254 21.59 -6.28 4.98
N SER A 255 22.51 -5.68 4.21
CA SER A 255 22.20 -4.87 3.04
C SER A 255 23.28 -5.04 1.96
N ALA A 256 22.88 -4.77 0.72
CA ALA A 256 23.75 -4.72 -0.45
C ALA A 256 24.62 -5.96 -0.68
N LEU A 257 24.14 -7.15 -0.30
CA LEU A 257 24.77 -8.41 -0.69
C LEU A 257 24.70 -8.60 -2.21
N SER A 258 25.57 -9.42 -2.77
CA SER A 258 25.59 -9.77 -4.19
C SER A 258 24.38 -10.58 -4.66
N GLY A 259 23.62 -11.14 -3.71
CA GLY A 259 22.41 -11.93 -3.92
C GLY A 259 21.70 -12.21 -2.61
N PRO A 260 20.62 -13.04 -2.64
CA PRO A 260 19.97 -13.49 -1.42
C PRO A 260 20.95 -14.23 -0.50
N ALA A 261 20.84 -13.99 0.81
CA ALA A 261 21.55 -14.76 1.81
C ALA A 261 21.03 -16.22 1.81
N VAL A 262 21.96 -17.18 1.86
CA VAL A 262 21.65 -18.62 1.81
C VAL A 262 22.01 -19.33 3.11
N GLU A 263 23.05 -18.89 3.80
CA GLU A 263 23.54 -19.46 5.06
C GLU A 263 24.08 -18.37 5.98
N ALA A 264 23.96 -18.59 7.29
CA ALA A 264 24.61 -17.78 8.32
C ALA A 264 25.11 -18.70 9.43
N HIS A 265 26.29 -18.40 9.96
CA HIS A 265 26.89 -19.21 10.98
C HIS A 265 27.54 -18.35 12.08
N LEU A 266 27.63 -18.95 13.25
CA LEU A 266 28.50 -18.48 14.33
C LEU A 266 29.72 -19.39 14.40
N HIS A 267 30.91 -18.82 14.32
CA HIS A 267 32.20 -19.53 14.27
C HIS A 267 33.05 -19.22 15.49
N GLY A 268 33.92 -20.18 15.89
CA GLY A 268 34.85 -19.96 16.97
C GLY A 268 35.38 -21.26 17.56
N PRO A 269 36.37 -21.19 18.53
CA PRO A 269 37.07 -19.97 18.90
C PRO A 269 37.99 -19.47 17.79
N GLY A 270 37.99 -18.17 17.52
CA GLY A 270 38.84 -17.53 16.54
C GLY A 270 38.75 -16.01 16.59
N ASP A 271 39.83 -15.32 16.29
CA ASP A 271 39.85 -13.85 16.24
C ASP A 271 39.69 -13.32 14.82
N THR A 272 39.97 -12.03 14.62
CA THR A 272 39.79 -11.35 13.33
C THR A 272 40.64 -11.91 12.20
N THR A 273 41.65 -12.70 12.49
CA THR A 273 42.57 -13.29 11.51
C THR A 273 42.30 -14.76 11.23
N ASP A 274 41.55 -15.44 12.12
CA ASP A 274 41.33 -16.88 12.06
C ASP A 274 40.19 -17.28 11.12
N VAL A 275 40.29 -18.50 10.57
CA VAL A 275 39.16 -19.23 10.00
C VAL A 275 38.85 -20.38 10.96
N ALA A 276 37.79 -20.19 11.76
CA ALA A 276 37.37 -21.17 12.78
C ALA A 276 36.24 -22.05 12.29
N GLY A 277 36.06 -23.20 12.91
CA GLY A 277 34.93 -24.09 12.61
C GLY A 277 33.58 -23.49 13.04
N THR A 278 32.48 -23.96 12.42
CA THR A 278 31.13 -23.54 12.75
C THR A 278 30.75 -24.05 14.12
N LEU A 279 30.36 -23.14 15.02
CA LEU A 279 29.84 -23.45 16.35
C LEU A 279 28.33 -23.65 16.32
N VAL A 280 27.62 -22.77 15.59
CA VAL A 280 26.15 -22.79 15.51
C VAL A 280 25.71 -22.42 14.09
N ASP A 281 24.77 -23.19 13.53
CA ASP A 281 24.04 -22.76 12.36
C ASP A 281 22.96 -21.80 12.76
N LEU A 282 22.80 -20.73 12.02
CA LEU A 282 21.76 -19.73 12.19
C LEU A 282 20.78 -19.86 11.01
N PRO A 283 19.66 -20.62 11.17
CA PRO A 283 18.81 -20.97 10.05
C PRO A 283 18.25 -19.76 9.33
N ILE A 284 18.62 -19.57 8.07
CA ILE A 284 18.04 -18.56 7.17
C ILE A 284 16.87 -19.20 6.44
N GLY A 285 15.66 -18.62 6.59
CA GLY A 285 14.55 -18.96 5.72
C GLY A 285 14.82 -18.50 4.28
N ALA A 286 13.94 -18.87 3.34
CA ALA A 286 14.06 -18.43 1.96
C ALA A 286 14.11 -16.90 1.87
N GLN A 287 15.22 -16.36 1.38
CA GLN A 287 15.42 -14.92 1.16
C GLN A 287 15.24 -14.62 -0.33
N ALA A 288 14.53 -13.55 -0.65
CA ALA A 288 14.27 -13.16 -2.03
C ALA A 288 15.15 -12.00 -2.49
N THR A 289 15.91 -11.35 -1.57
CA THR A 289 16.62 -10.10 -1.84
C THR A 289 17.99 -10.07 -1.21
N SER A 290 18.86 -9.18 -1.73
CA SER A 290 20.19 -8.85 -1.17
C SER A 290 20.11 -8.02 0.12
N PHE A 291 18.90 -7.75 0.63
CA PHE A 291 18.62 -7.06 1.89
C PHE A 291 17.77 -7.98 2.76
N GLY A 292 17.95 -7.95 4.06
CA GLY A 292 17.12 -8.79 4.91
C GLY A 292 17.40 -8.65 6.40
N ALA A 293 16.60 -9.43 7.14
CA ALA A 293 16.72 -9.58 8.58
C ALA A 293 16.43 -11.02 8.99
N LEU A 294 17.16 -11.50 9.97
CA LEU A 294 17.02 -12.81 10.58
C LEU A 294 16.90 -12.64 12.09
N ASN A 295 15.83 -13.18 12.66
CA ASN A 295 15.63 -13.26 14.11
C ASN A 295 15.55 -14.73 14.51
N GLY A 296 16.19 -15.07 15.60
CA GLY A 296 16.16 -16.45 16.11
C GLY A 296 16.73 -16.58 17.50
N SER A 297 16.82 -17.83 17.93
CA SER A 297 17.49 -18.18 19.17
C SER A 297 18.08 -19.58 19.08
N PHE A 298 19.17 -19.81 19.80
CA PHE A 298 19.79 -21.12 19.92
C PHE A 298 20.12 -21.42 21.39
N GLY A 299 20.23 -22.70 21.74
CA GLY A 299 20.59 -23.19 23.05
C GLY A 299 21.75 -24.17 22.99
N ALA A 300 22.05 -24.86 24.09
CA ALA A 300 23.18 -25.78 24.19
C ALA A 300 23.12 -26.94 23.16
N ALA A 301 21.90 -27.41 22.82
CA ALA A 301 21.71 -28.51 21.84
C ALA A 301 22.06 -28.12 20.39
N ASP A 302 22.07 -26.82 20.10
CA ASP A 302 22.37 -26.30 18.75
C ASP A 302 23.87 -26.06 18.53
N ILE A 303 24.70 -26.21 19.59
CA ILE A 303 26.15 -26.00 19.51
C ILE A 303 26.81 -27.26 18.95
N ARG A 304 27.57 -27.11 17.88
CA ARG A 304 28.26 -28.21 17.18
C ARG A 304 29.57 -28.64 17.88
N PRO A 305 29.88 -29.92 17.87
CA PRO A 305 31.21 -30.43 18.24
C PRO A 305 32.30 -29.87 17.29
N GLN A 306 33.51 -29.64 17.80
CA GLN A 306 34.63 -29.05 17.05
C GLN A 306 35.88 -29.93 17.11
N GLY A 307 36.48 -30.23 15.95
CA GLY A 307 37.78 -30.89 15.86
C GLY A 307 37.85 -32.24 16.62
N GLY A 308 36.76 -33.02 16.63
CA GLY A 308 36.69 -34.28 17.35
C GLY A 308 36.43 -34.15 18.86
N ARG A 309 36.24 -32.92 19.37
CA ARG A 309 35.89 -32.64 20.76
C ARG A 309 34.35 -32.44 20.92
N PRO A 310 33.79 -32.81 22.07
CA PRO A 310 32.37 -32.51 22.36
C PRO A 310 32.03 -31.02 22.21
N ALA A 311 30.75 -30.75 21.93
CA ALA A 311 30.26 -29.38 21.92
C ALA A 311 30.54 -28.68 23.26
N ILE A 312 30.93 -27.41 23.19
CA ILE A 312 31.10 -26.58 24.40
C ILE A 312 29.75 -26.25 25.01
N SER A 313 29.71 -25.98 26.31
CA SER A 313 28.48 -25.54 26.95
C SER A 313 28.07 -24.12 26.49
N LEU A 314 26.80 -23.79 26.66
CA LEU A 314 26.30 -22.44 26.37
C LEU A 314 27.04 -21.38 27.20
N ASP A 315 27.34 -21.67 28.47
CA ASP A 315 28.13 -20.77 29.35
C ASP A 315 29.56 -20.57 28.84
N SER A 316 30.16 -21.61 28.28
CA SER A 316 31.48 -21.51 27.64
C SER A 316 31.43 -20.66 26.37
N LEU A 317 30.38 -20.81 25.56
CA LEU A 317 30.18 -19.98 24.39
C LEU A 317 30.00 -18.49 24.74
N VAL A 318 29.19 -18.17 25.75
CA VAL A 318 29.01 -16.80 26.24
C VAL A 318 30.34 -16.18 26.69
N LYS A 319 31.21 -16.96 27.32
CA LYS A 319 32.56 -16.50 27.72
C LYS A 319 33.47 -16.23 26.52
N LEU A 320 33.24 -16.84 25.36
CA LEU A 320 33.98 -16.60 24.13
C LEU A 320 33.44 -15.37 23.36
N LEU A 321 32.16 -15.02 23.52
CA LEU A 321 31.60 -13.83 22.89
C LEU A 321 32.27 -12.55 23.42
N ALA A 322 32.42 -12.43 24.73
CA ALA A 322 32.94 -11.22 25.39
C ALA A 322 34.36 -10.78 24.93
N PRO A 323 35.36 -11.67 24.75
CA PRO A 323 36.71 -11.27 24.30
C PRO A 323 36.86 -11.22 22.79
N GLY A 324 35.77 -11.24 22.00
CA GLY A 324 35.87 -11.26 20.55
C GLY A 324 36.51 -12.53 19.99
N LYS A 325 36.22 -13.69 20.57
CA LYS A 325 36.70 -14.99 20.09
C LYS A 325 35.69 -15.78 19.30
N VAL A 326 34.60 -15.13 18.91
CA VAL A 326 33.53 -15.65 18.07
C VAL A 326 33.23 -14.65 16.98
N TYR A 327 33.00 -15.11 15.78
CA TYR A 327 32.53 -14.26 14.68
C TYR A 327 31.27 -14.83 14.05
N VAL A 328 30.50 -13.96 13.43
CA VAL A 328 29.33 -14.32 12.62
C VAL A 328 29.67 -14.03 11.16
N ASP A 329 29.25 -14.91 10.26
CA ASP A 329 29.31 -14.69 8.82
C ASP A 329 27.97 -14.96 8.13
N LEU A 330 27.87 -14.49 6.91
CA LEU A 330 26.71 -14.61 6.07
C LEU A 330 27.13 -14.89 4.65
N HIS A 331 26.50 -15.90 4.05
CA HIS A 331 26.89 -16.46 2.75
C HIS A 331 25.82 -16.16 1.71
N THR A 332 26.26 -16.06 0.45
CA THR A 332 25.41 -16.03 -0.73
C THR A 332 25.85 -17.09 -1.74
N SER A 333 25.02 -17.34 -2.75
CA SER A 333 25.41 -18.28 -3.83
C SER A 333 26.66 -17.83 -4.59
N ALA A 334 26.93 -16.53 -4.66
CA ALA A 334 28.13 -15.97 -5.29
C ALA A 334 29.35 -16.12 -4.40
N PHE A 335 29.18 -16.14 -3.08
CA PHE A 335 30.26 -16.26 -2.08
C PHE A 335 29.91 -17.34 -1.05
N PRO A 336 30.03 -18.63 -1.44
CA PRO A 336 29.69 -19.75 -0.57
C PRO A 336 30.68 -19.94 0.60
N ALA A 337 31.82 -19.25 0.60
CA ALA A 337 32.77 -19.22 1.71
C ALA A 337 32.54 -18.05 2.68
N GLY A 338 31.47 -17.28 2.48
CA GLY A 338 31.09 -16.08 3.22
C GLY A 338 31.22 -14.81 2.39
N GLU A 339 30.24 -13.93 2.44
CA GLU A 339 30.25 -12.63 1.77
C GLU A 339 30.51 -11.47 2.74
N ILE A 340 29.95 -11.54 3.93
CA ILE A 340 30.23 -10.58 5.02
C ILE A 340 30.52 -11.33 6.31
N ARG A 341 31.41 -10.76 7.13
CA ARG A 341 31.82 -11.31 8.41
C ARG A 341 31.99 -10.20 9.45
N GLY A 342 31.70 -10.50 10.71
CA GLY A 342 31.96 -9.60 11.83
C GLY A 342 32.34 -10.32 13.11
N GLN A 343 33.34 -9.78 13.82
CA GLN A 343 33.71 -10.26 15.14
C GLN A 343 32.67 -9.84 16.17
N VAL A 344 32.23 -10.78 17.01
CA VAL A 344 31.29 -10.48 18.09
C VAL A 344 32.05 -9.85 19.25
N GLU A 345 31.62 -8.68 19.65
CA GLU A 345 32.21 -7.89 20.72
C GLU A 345 31.16 -7.61 21.81
N GLY A 346 31.62 -7.30 23.03
CA GLY A 346 30.79 -6.96 24.19
C GLY A 346 31.39 -7.51 25.47
N PRO A 347 30.66 -7.46 26.60
CA PRO A 347 29.34 -6.84 26.77
C PRO A 347 29.40 -5.31 26.73
N PHE A 348 28.37 -4.68 26.14
CA PHE A 348 28.25 -3.22 26.05
C PHE A 348 27.48 -2.60 27.23
N ARG A 349 27.49 -3.22 28.39
CA ARG A 349 26.87 -2.73 29.63
C ARG A 349 27.82 -1.90 30.46
#